data_15daf541c89a3e038ab5c8b26666ac21
#
_entry.id   15daf541c89a3e038ab5c8b26666ac21
#
_cell.length_a   1.000
_cell.length_b   1.000
_cell.length_c   1.000
_cell.angle_alpha   90.00
_cell.angle_beta   90.00
_cell.angle_gamma   90.00
#
_symmetry.space_group_name_H-M   'P 1'
#
loop_
_entity.id
_entity.type
_entity.pdbx_description
1 polymer ?
#
loop_
_entity_poly.entity_id
_entity_poly.type
_entity_poly.pdbx_seq_one_letter_code
_entity_poly.pdbx_strand_id
1 'polypeptide(L)'
;MDISQDILNQFIRSKLTNMDPRLSKIEKEAQKRNIPIVSKEVSRLLTILSMLKKPKRILEIGTAVGFSTLSMHLGCPEAKIITIEMDFDMVMEAKKNIKEFGAQDKIVVIGGEAEEVLEAIEGEFDMIFFDAAKAQYIDYFNLTKEKMAKNCLLICDNVLFKGMVVGRRYLKRRMITIAKRMNKFIKMIEDDPDFVMTLLPISDGVLIAVRK
;
A
#
# COMPACT_ATOMS: atom_id res chain seq x y z
N MET A 1 29.08 2.42 18.04
CA MET A 1 28.74 1.08 17.51
C MET A 1 27.52 1.24 16.63
N ASP A 2 27.69 1.17 15.30
CA ASP A 2 26.55 1.29 14.39
C ASP A 2 25.83 -0.07 14.33
N ILE A 3 24.60 -0.11 14.83
CA ILE A 3 23.75 -1.29 14.73
C ILE A 3 23.27 -1.39 13.28
N SER A 4 23.48 -2.53 12.62
CA SER A 4 23.04 -2.70 11.24
C SER A 4 21.51 -2.63 11.13
N GLN A 5 21.02 -2.08 10.03
CA GLN A 5 19.58 -1.98 9.76
C GLN A 5 18.88 -3.33 9.83
N ASP A 6 19.58 -4.41 9.43
CA ASP A 6 19.02 -5.77 9.48
C ASP A 6 18.73 -6.25 10.89
N ILE A 7 19.61 -5.95 11.85
CA ILE A 7 19.41 -6.29 13.26
C ILE A 7 18.20 -5.54 13.83
N LEU A 8 18.08 -4.25 13.52
CA LEU A 8 16.91 -3.45 13.93
C LEU A 8 15.61 -3.99 13.32
N ASN A 9 15.61 -4.33 12.04
CA ASN A 9 14.45 -4.90 11.37
C ASN A 9 14.04 -6.25 11.97
N GLN A 10 15.01 -7.13 12.29
CA GLN A 10 14.73 -8.41 12.95
C GLN A 10 14.13 -8.19 14.35
N PHE A 11 14.68 -7.26 15.13
CA PHE A 11 14.14 -6.92 16.44
C PHE A 11 12.70 -6.41 16.32
N ILE A 12 12.42 -5.45 15.45
CA ILE A 12 11.07 -4.91 15.21
C ILE A 12 10.11 -6.05 14.85
N ARG A 13 10.47 -6.89 13.88
CA ARG A 13 9.64 -8.04 13.44
C ARG A 13 9.36 -9.03 14.57
N SER A 14 10.32 -9.25 15.46
CA SER A 14 10.15 -10.11 16.63
C SER A 14 9.10 -9.58 17.63
N LYS A 15 8.84 -8.25 17.63
CA LYS A 15 7.83 -7.61 18.48
C LYS A 15 6.45 -7.50 17.82
N LEU A 16 6.37 -7.70 16.49
CA LEU A 16 5.12 -7.65 15.77
C LEU A 16 4.50 -9.05 15.70
N THR A 17 3.62 -9.37 16.66
CA THR A 17 2.76 -10.55 16.58
C THR A 17 1.60 -10.27 15.63
N ASN A 18 1.19 -11.25 14.82
CA ASN A 18 0.01 -11.07 14.00
C ASN A 18 -1.24 -10.95 14.88
N MET A 19 -2.11 -10.01 14.54
CA MET A 19 -3.33 -9.75 15.30
C MET A 19 -4.43 -10.79 15.05
N ASP A 20 -4.34 -11.50 13.92
CA ASP A 20 -5.29 -12.54 13.53
C ASP A 20 -4.55 -13.77 12.97
N PRO A 21 -4.86 -15.00 13.45
CA PRO A 21 -4.21 -16.21 12.95
C PRO A 21 -4.43 -16.46 11.44
N ARG A 22 -5.57 -16.03 10.88
CA ARG A 22 -5.88 -16.15 9.46
C ARG A 22 -4.93 -15.30 8.62
N LEU A 23 -4.64 -14.06 9.09
CA LEU A 23 -3.67 -13.18 8.45
C LEU A 23 -2.25 -13.79 8.47
N SER A 24 -1.87 -14.45 9.58
CA SER A 24 -0.61 -15.20 9.69
C SER A 24 -0.51 -16.34 8.69
N LYS A 25 -1.61 -17.03 8.42
CA LYS A 25 -1.66 -18.11 7.42
C LYS A 25 -1.41 -17.55 6.01
N ILE A 26 -2.12 -16.48 5.65
CA ILE A 26 -1.95 -15.82 4.34
C ILE A 26 -0.49 -15.34 4.15
N GLU A 27 0.09 -14.70 5.17
CA GLU A 27 1.49 -14.25 5.13
C GLU A 27 2.46 -15.40 4.86
N LYS A 28 2.34 -16.51 5.60
CA LYS A 28 3.22 -17.67 5.46
C LYS A 28 3.07 -18.34 4.08
N GLU A 29 1.87 -18.46 3.56
CA GLU A 29 1.60 -19.05 2.26
C GLU A 29 2.15 -18.17 1.12
N ALA A 30 1.95 -16.86 1.20
CA ALA A 30 2.51 -15.90 0.25
C ALA A 30 4.04 -15.94 0.23
N GLN A 31 4.67 -15.96 1.42
CA GLN A 31 6.14 -16.06 1.54
C GLN A 31 6.71 -17.36 0.94
N LYS A 32 6.07 -18.51 1.18
CA LYS A 32 6.49 -19.80 0.61
C LYS A 32 6.46 -19.80 -0.92
N ARG A 33 5.54 -19.05 -1.51
CA ARG A 33 5.33 -18.96 -2.96
C ARG A 33 6.05 -17.74 -3.58
N ASN A 34 6.79 -16.97 -2.78
CA ASN A 34 7.44 -15.72 -3.19
C ASN A 34 6.46 -14.69 -3.80
N ILE A 35 5.21 -14.69 -3.34
CA ILE A 35 4.24 -13.66 -3.73
C ILE A 35 4.62 -12.36 -3.00
N PRO A 36 4.78 -11.24 -3.73
CA PRO A 36 5.08 -9.96 -3.10
C PRO A 36 3.88 -9.49 -2.29
N ILE A 37 4.08 -9.33 -1.00
CA ILE A 37 3.14 -8.72 -0.06
C ILE A 37 3.87 -7.69 0.78
N VAL A 38 3.15 -6.74 1.36
CA VAL A 38 3.73 -5.76 2.28
C VAL A 38 4.43 -6.44 3.46
N SER A 39 5.46 -5.79 4.00
CA SER A 39 6.12 -6.29 5.21
C SER A 39 5.19 -6.27 6.44
N LYS A 40 5.55 -7.01 7.50
CA LYS A 40 4.80 -6.97 8.78
C LYS A 40 4.68 -5.57 9.35
N GLU A 41 5.75 -4.79 9.22
CA GLU A 41 5.81 -3.42 9.71
C GLU A 41 4.80 -2.54 8.98
N VAL A 42 4.73 -2.66 7.64
CA VAL A 42 3.76 -1.92 6.81
C VAL A 42 2.34 -2.41 7.08
N SER A 43 2.10 -3.72 7.14
CA SER A 43 0.80 -4.29 7.52
C SER A 43 0.31 -3.74 8.86
N ARG A 44 1.17 -3.69 9.88
CA ARG A 44 0.83 -3.14 11.19
C ARG A 44 0.57 -1.64 11.13
N LEU A 45 1.36 -0.89 10.35
CA LEU A 45 1.15 0.53 10.13
C LEU A 45 -0.22 0.79 9.50
N LEU A 46 -0.57 0.06 8.42
CA LEU A 46 -1.87 0.16 7.77
C LEU A 46 -3.03 -0.11 8.73
N THR A 47 -2.91 -1.14 9.58
CA THR A 47 -3.91 -1.44 10.60
C THR A 47 -4.07 -0.26 11.57
N ILE A 48 -2.96 0.25 12.13
CA ILE A 48 -2.99 1.37 13.10
C ILE A 48 -3.58 2.63 12.45
N LEU A 49 -3.14 2.95 11.23
CA LEU A 49 -3.65 4.12 10.51
C LEU A 49 -5.16 4.00 10.21
N SER A 50 -5.65 2.79 9.86
CA SER A 50 -7.07 2.54 9.69
C SER A 50 -7.84 2.70 10.99
N MET A 51 -7.32 2.24 12.13
CA MET A 51 -7.93 2.43 13.45
C MET A 51 -8.02 3.91 13.84
N LEU A 52 -6.98 4.68 13.57
CA LEU A 52 -6.92 6.11 13.92
C LEU A 52 -7.77 6.95 12.97
N LYS A 53 -7.66 6.72 11.67
CA LYS A 53 -8.37 7.47 10.61
C LYS A 53 -9.87 7.17 10.62
N LYS A 54 -10.27 5.91 10.92
CA LYS A 54 -11.66 5.41 10.84
C LYS A 54 -12.31 5.75 9.50
N PRO A 55 -11.69 5.36 8.37
CA PRO A 55 -12.18 5.71 7.05
C PRO A 55 -13.54 5.04 6.81
N LYS A 56 -14.43 5.72 6.07
CA LYS A 56 -15.65 5.13 5.55
C LYS A 56 -15.39 4.34 4.27
N ARG A 57 -14.52 4.87 3.41
CA ARG A 57 -14.15 4.26 2.13
C ARG A 57 -12.62 4.25 1.96
N ILE A 58 -12.11 3.08 1.61
CA ILE A 58 -10.69 2.85 1.32
C ILE A 58 -10.56 2.42 -0.14
N LEU A 59 -9.57 2.98 -0.85
CA LEU A 59 -9.13 2.52 -2.16
C LEU A 59 -7.73 1.93 -2.04
N GLU A 60 -7.52 0.76 -2.60
CA GLU A 60 -6.21 0.12 -2.68
C GLU A 60 -5.86 -0.20 -4.12
N ILE A 61 -4.63 0.06 -4.53
CA ILE A 61 -4.08 -0.32 -5.84
C ILE A 61 -2.94 -1.32 -5.60
N GLY A 62 -3.16 -2.56 -6.02
CA GLY A 62 -2.29 -3.71 -5.74
C GLY A 62 -2.83 -4.56 -4.58
N THR A 63 -3.72 -5.51 -4.89
CA THR A 63 -4.34 -6.42 -3.92
C THR A 63 -3.45 -7.60 -3.59
N ALA A 64 -2.74 -8.14 -4.60
CA ALA A 64 -2.10 -9.46 -4.54
C ALA A 64 -3.06 -10.51 -3.92
N VAL A 65 -2.65 -11.16 -2.83
CA VAL A 65 -3.49 -12.15 -2.11
C VAL A 65 -4.42 -11.54 -1.05
N GLY A 66 -4.53 -10.20 -0.96
CA GLY A 66 -5.40 -9.49 -0.03
C GLY A 66 -4.82 -9.27 1.36
N PHE A 67 -3.50 -9.41 1.55
CA PHE A 67 -2.86 -9.29 2.87
C PHE A 67 -2.94 -7.87 3.44
N SER A 68 -2.61 -6.85 2.65
CA SER A 68 -2.74 -5.43 3.00
C SER A 68 -4.21 -5.02 3.17
N THR A 69 -5.06 -5.45 2.25
CA THR A 69 -6.51 -5.22 2.28
C THR A 69 -7.12 -5.68 3.61
N LEU A 70 -6.81 -6.92 4.02
CA LEU A 70 -7.29 -7.50 5.27
C LEU A 70 -6.66 -6.86 6.50
N SER A 71 -5.41 -6.36 6.40
CA SER A 71 -4.77 -5.57 7.46
C SER A 71 -5.50 -4.25 7.70
N MET A 72 -5.91 -3.55 6.65
CA MET A 72 -6.73 -2.34 6.74
C MET A 72 -8.12 -2.63 7.29
N HIS A 73 -8.75 -3.72 6.83
CA HIS A 73 -10.05 -4.17 7.33
C HIS A 73 -10.01 -4.50 8.84
N LEU A 74 -8.96 -5.15 9.33
CA LEU A 74 -8.80 -5.38 10.78
C LEU A 74 -8.72 -4.08 11.58
N GLY A 75 -8.13 -3.04 11.01
CA GLY A 75 -8.06 -1.72 11.64
C GLY A 75 -9.38 -0.96 11.64
N CYS A 76 -10.23 -1.17 10.63
CA CYS A 76 -11.54 -0.53 10.51
C CYS A 76 -12.53 -1.47 9.80
N PRO A 77 -13.16 -2.42 10.52
CA PRO A 77 -14.06 -3.42 9.93
C PRO A 77 -15.30 -2.83 9.25
N GLU A 78 -15.71 -1.63 9.64
CA GLU A 78 -16.87 -0.95 9.04
C GLU A 78 -16.56 -0.25 7.73
N ALA A 79 -15.28 -0.05 7.38
CA ALA A 79 -14.88 0.57 6.13
C ALA A 79 -15.28 -0.28 4.92
N LYS A 80 -15.77 0.38 3.87
CA LYS A 80 -15.90 -0.25 2.56
C LYS A 80 -14.57 -0.11 1.84
N ILE A 81 -14.01 -1.23 1.40
CA ILE A 81 -12.73 -1.28 0.71
C ILE A 81 -12.95 -1.67 -0.74
N ILE A 82 -12.44 -0.88 -1.66
CA ILE A 82 -12.30 -1.25 -3.07
C ILE A 82 -10.80 -1.47 -3.30
N THR A 83 -10.45 -2.63 -3.83
CA THR A 83 -9.06 -2.98 -4.14
C THR A 83 -8.95 -3.48 -5.57
N ILE A 84 -7.87 -3.08 -6.26
CA ILE A 84 -7.67 -3.32 -7.69
C ILE A 84 -6.46 -4.23 -7.88
N GLU A 85 -6.62 -5.26 -8.72
CA GLU A 85 -5.56 -6.21 -9.05
C GLU A 85 -5.64 -6.60 -10.53
N MET A 86 -4.51 -6.57 -11.23
CA MET A 86 -4.45 -6.93 -12.65
C MET A 86 -4.28 -8.44 -12.90
N ASP A 87 -3.65 -9.15 -11.96
CA ASP A 87 -3.42 -10.59 -12.06
C ASP A 87 -4.69 -11.36 -11.66
N PHE A 88 -5.26 -12.10 -12.60
CA PHE A 88 -6.51 -12.83 -12.39
C PHE A 88 -6.38 -13.91 -11.29
N ASP A 89 -5.24 -14.61 -11.21
CA ASP A 89 -5.04 -15.63 -10.19
C ASP A 89 -4.98 -15.00 -8.80
N MET A 90 -4.35 -13.83 -8.67
CA MET A 90 -4.31 -13.05 -7.44
C MET A 90 -5.71 -12.54 -7.06
N VAL A 91 -6.50 -12.06 -8.02
CA VAL A 91 -7.90 -11.67 -7.80
C VAL A 91 -8.72 -12.82 -7.20
N MET A 92 -8.59 -14.02 -7.76
CA MET A 92 -9.33 -15.19 -7.28
C MET A 92 -8.87 -15.60 -5.88
N GLU A 93 -7.57 -15.57 -5.61
CA GLU A 93 -7.02 -15.89 -4.30
C GLU A 93 -7.40 -14.85 -3.25
N ALA A 94 -7.33 -13.56 -3.57
CA ALA A 94 -7.77 -12.49 -2.69
C ALA A 94 -9.25 -12.63 -2.32
N LYS A 95 -10.13 -12.88 -3.30
CA LYS A 95 -11.57 -13.12 -3.06
C LYS A 95 -11.80 -14.32 -2.13
N LYS A 96 -11.04 -15.40 -2.30
CA LYS A 96 -11.08 -16.57 -1.41
C LYS A 96 -10.68 -16.19 0.02
N ASN A 97 -9.53 -15.51 0.18
CA ASN A 97 -9.03 -15.11 1.49
C ASN A 97 -9.98 -14.13 2.20
N ILE A 98 -10.56 -13.17 1.47
CA ILE A 98 -11.55 -12.23 1.98
C ILE A 98 -12.82 -12.96 2.46
N LYS A 99 -13.29 -13.97 1.71
CA LYS A 99 -14.41 -14.80 2.09
C LYS A 99 -14.11 -15.65 3.34
N GLU A 100 -12.93 -16.28 3.40
CA GLU A 100 -12.50 -17.04 4.59
C GLU A 100 -12.36 -16.13 5.83
N PHE A 101 -12.07 -14.86 5.61
CA PHE A 101 -12.01 -13.83 6.64
C PHE A 101 -13.40 -13.35 7.11
N GLY A 102 -14.45 -13.59 6.30
CA GLY A 102 -15.81 -13.11 6.56
C GLY A 102 -16.02 -11.64 6.21
N ALA A 103 -15.21 -11.09 5.30
CA ALA A 103 -15.19 -9.65 4.97
C ALA A 103 -15.78 -9.32 3.58
N GLN A 104 -16.41 -10.29 2.90
CA GLN A 104 -16.89 -10.14 1.52
C GLN A 104 -17.98 -9.06 1.36
N ASP A 105 -18.69 -8.69 2.41
CA ASP A 105 -19.71 -7.64 2.38
C ASP A 105 -19.12 -6.23 2.50
N LYS A 106 -17.85 -6.13 2.85
CA LYS A 106 -17.12 -4.88 3.06
C LYS A 106 -16.03 -4.64 2.01
N ILE A 107 -15.53 -5.69 1.36
CA ILE A 107 -14.38 -5.63 0.45
C ILE A 107 -14.78 -6.08 -0.95
N VAL A 108 -14.55 -5.23 -1.94
CA VAL A 108 -14.75 -5.52 -3.36
C VAL A 108 -13.39 -5.58 -4.06
N VAL A 109 -13.05 -6.73 -4.64
CA VAL A 109 -11.85 -6.89 -5.48
C VAL A 109 -12.26 -6.73 -6.94
N ILE A 110 -11.71 -5.72 -7.60
CA ILE A 110 -11.91 -5.45 -9.02
C ILE A 110 -10.67 -5.94 -9.77
N GLY A 111 -10.87 -6.85 -10.72
CA GLY A 111 -9.83 -7.32 -11.63
C GLY A 111 -9.71 -6.40 -12.83
N GLY A 112 -8.50 -5.92 -13.15
CA GLY A 112 -8.22 -5.08 -14.32
C GLY A 112 -7.02 -4.18 -14.14
N GLU A 113 -6.66 -3.48 -15.22
CA GLU A 113 -5.63 -2.44 -15.18
C GLU A 113 -6.10 -1.27 -14.31
N ALA A 114 -5.19 -0.81 -13.44
CA ALA A 114 -5.56 0.16 -12.42
C ALA A 114 -6.05 1.48 -13.01
N GLU A 115 -5.43 1.94 -14.10
CA GLU A 115 -5.82 3.18 -14.78
C GLU A 115 -7.26 3.13 -15.29
N GLU A 116 -7.64 2.05 -15.99
CA GLU A 116 -8.99 1.86 -16.52
C GLU A 116 -10.04 1.80 -15.41
N VAL A 117 -9.72 1.05 -14.35
CA VAL A 117 -10.62 0.91 -13.19
C VAL A 117 -10.75 2.23 -12.43
N LEU A 118 -9.64 2.98 -12.26
CA LEU A 118 -9.66 4.29 -11.59
C LEU A 118 -10.46 5.34 -12.34
N GLU A 119 -10.46 5.32 -13.68
CA GLU A 119 -11.31 6.20 -14.48
C GLU A 119 -12.81 5.93 -14.26
N ALA A 120 -13.17 4.64 -14.11
CA ALA A 120 -14.56 4.21 -13.95
C ALA A 120 -15.10 4.30 -12.50
N ILE A 121 -14.23 4.29 -11.49
CA ILE A 121 -14.65 4.36 -10.09
C ILE A 121 -15.15 5.75 -9.74
N GLU A 122 -16.33 5.84 -9.13
CA GLU A 122 -16.93 7.08 -8.67
C GLU A 122 -16.86 7.26 -7.14
N GLY A 123 -16.99 8.51 -6.74
CA GLY A 123 -17.08 8.95 -5.34
C GLY A 123 -15.72 9.13 -4.67
N GLU A 124 -15.76 9.65 -3.45
CA GLU A 124 -14.58 10.03 -2.69
C GLU A 124 -14.11 8.92 -1.75
N PHE A 125 -12.81 8.95 -1.43
CA PHE A 125 -12.16 8.02 -0.50
C PHE A 125 -11.51 8.78 0.65
N ASP A 126 -11.64 8.23 1.86
CA ASP A 126 -11.03 8.76 3.08
C ASP A 126 -9.58 8.29 3.27
N MET A 127 -9.24 7.16 2.66
CA MET A 127 -7.92 6.55 2.71
C MET A 127 -7.62 5.88 1.37
N ILE A 128 -6.39 6.09 0.87
CA ILE A 128 -5.92 5.50 -0.38
C ILE A 128 -4.56 4.86 -0.13
N PHE A 129 -4.36 3.63 -0.60
CA PHE A 129 -3.11 2.90 -0.49
C PHE A 129 -2.58 2.47 -1.86
N PHE A 130 -1.30 2.77 -2.14
CA PHE A 130 -0.59 2.37 -3.35
C PHE A 130 0.48 1.32 -3.02
N ASP A 131 0.31 0.11 -3.55
CA ASP A 131 1.32 -0.96 -3.53
C ASP A 131 1.32 -1.74 -4.85
N ALA A 132 1.43 -1.03 -5.97
CA ALA A 132 1.43 -1.61 -7.30
C ALA A 132 2.71 -1.22 -8.07
N ALA A 133 2.64 -1.14 -9.40
CA ALA A 133 3.76 -0.81 -10.26
C ALA A 133 4.28 0.62 -10.01
N LYS A 134 5.45 0.73 -9.40
CA LYS A 134 6.08 1.99 -8.96
C LYS A 134 6.28 3.03 -10.08
N ALA A 135 6.40 2.55 -11.32
CA ALA A 135 6.52 3.42 -12.48
C ALA A 135 5.22 4.22 -12.77
N GLN A 136 4.08 3.79 -12.23
CA GLN A 136 2.75 4.36 -12.51
C GLN A 136 2.20 5.21 -11.35
N TYR A 137 2.94 5.41 -10.25
CA TYR A 137 2.47 6.16 -9.08
C TYR A 137 2.05 7.61 -9.41
N ILE A 138 2.69 8.27 -10.38
CA ILE A 138 2.28 9.60 -10.85
C ILE A 138 0.91 9.52 -11.51
N ASP A 139 0.69 8.50 -12.33
CA ASP A 139 -0.54 8.32 -13.08
C ASP A 139 -1.69 7.97 -12.13
N TYR A 140 -1.46 7.06 -11.17
CA TYR A 140 -2.42 6.74 -10.10
C TYR A 140 -2.78 7.96 -9.24
N PHE A 141 -1.79 8.79 -8.88
CA PHE A 141 -2.06 9.99 -8.10
C PHE A 141 -2.94 10.97 -8.87
N ASN A 142 -2.64 11.22 -10.14
CA ASN A 142 -3.43 12.12 -10.97
C ASN A 142 -4.89 11.64 -11.11
N LEU A 143 -5.11 10.32 -11.29
CA LEU A 143 -6.45 9.73 -11.40
C LEU A 143 -7.21 9.70 -10.07
N THR A 144 -6.50 9.69 -8.95
CA THR A 144 -7.13 9.60 -7.62
C THR A 144 -7.25 10.93 -6.89
N LYS A 145 -6.48 11.96 -7.27
CA LYS A 145 -6.44 13.25 -6.54
C LYS A 145 -7.84 13.86 -6.35
N GLU A 146 -8.65 13.89 -7.41
CA GLU A 146 -10.02 14.44 -7.36
C GLU A 146 -11.01 13.51 -6.63
N LYS A 147 -10.62 12.26 -6.38
CA LYS A 147 -11.39 11.28 -5.61
C LYS A 147 -10.99 11.22 -4.14
N MET A 148 -10.06 12.06 -3.69
CA MET A 148 -9.66 12.18 -2.30
C MET A 148 -10.61 13.12 -1.56
N ALA A 149 -11.27 12.62 -0.53
CA ALA A 149 -12.04 13.44 0.40
C ALA A 149 -11.14 14.46 1.15
N LYS A 150 -11.75 15.47 1.74
CA LYS A 150 -11.02 16.33 2.69
C LYS A 150 -10.44 15.49 3.83
N ASN A 151 -9.20 15.76 4.20
CA ASN A 151 -8.41 14.96 5.15
C ASN A 151 -8.16 13.50 4.70
N CYS A 152 -8.26 13.18 3.39
CA CYS A 152 -7.91 11.87 2.89
C CYS A 152 -6.46 11.52 3.25
N LEU A 153 -6.26 10.29 3.71
CA LEU A 153 -4.95 9.73 4.03
C LEU A 153 -4.43 8.95 2.83
N LEU A 154 -3.39 9.45 2.19
CA LEU A 154 -2.66 8.76 1.13
C LEU A 154 -1.45 8.04 1.73
N ILE A 155 -1.30 6.74 1.43
CA ILE A 155 -0.17 5.92 1.84
C ILE A 155 0.40 5.25 0.59
N CYS A 156 1.73 5.33 0.41
CA CYS A 156 2.40 4.68 -0.72
C CYS A 156 3.59 3.86 -0.22
N ASP A 157 3.60 2.56 -0.53
CA ASP A 157 4.69 1.66 -0.14
C ASP A 157 5.85 1.68 -1.15
N ASN A 158 7.03 1.29 -0.68
CA ASN A 158 8.28 1.13 -1.43
C ASN A 158 8.75 2.39 -2.17
N VAL A 159 8.48 3.57 -1.66
CA VAL A 159 8.82 4.84 -2.31
C VAL A 159 10.32 5.14 -2.32
N LEU A 160 11.11 4.52 -1.42
CA LEU A 160 12.57 4.67 -1.41
C LEU A 160 13.28 3.76 -2.41
N PHE A 161 12.59 2.77 -2.96
CA PHE A 161 13.06 1.89 -4.03
C PHE A 161 14.49 1.37 -3.75
N LYS A 162 14.66 0.68 -2.61
CA LYS A 162 15.95 0.14 -2.12
C LYS A 162 17.04 1.22 -2.00
N GLY A 163 16.66 2.44 -1.61
CA GLY A 163 17.57 3.57 -1.53
C GLY A 163 18.00 4.16 -2.88
N MET A 164 17.46 3.65 -4.00
CA MET A 164 17.84 4.10 -5.35
C MET A 164 17.37 5.51 -5.68
N VAL A 165 16.41 6.04 -4.94
CA VAL A 165 15.98 7.44 -5.05
C VAL A 165 17.04 8.41 -4.54
N VAL A 166 17.90 7.99 -3.59
CA VAL A 166 18.93 8.83 -2.95
C VAL A 166 20.24 8.82 -3.73
N GLY A 167 20.59 7.71 -4.41
CA GLY A 167 21.88 7.58 -5.09
C GLY A 167 21.83 6.73 -6.35
N ARG A 168 22.59 7.19 -7.40
CA ARG A 168 22.60 6.54 -8.72
C ARG A 168 23.77 5.57 -8.93
N ARG A 169 24.61 5.35 -7.95
CA ARG A 169 25.77 4.46 -8.06
C ARG A 169 25.30 3.01 -8.25
N TYR A 170 25.64 2.39 -9.40
CA TYR A 170 25.37 0.98 -9.74
C TYR A 170 23.96 0.61 -10.23
N LEU A 171 23.17 1.53 -10.79
CA LEU A 171 21.83 1.20 -11.29
C LEU A 171 21.84 0.72 -12.75
N LYS A 172 21.07 -0.36 -13.05
CA LYS A 172 20.71 -0.70 -14.43
C LYS A 172 19.78 0.38 -15.01
N ARG A 173 19.83 0.62 -16.34
CA ARG A 173 19.04 1.67 -17.03
C ARG A 173 17.55 1.71 -16.62
N ARG A 174 16.92 0.55 -16.58
CA ARG A 174 15.49 0.41 -16.19
C ARG A 174 15.22 0.91 -14.77
N MET A 175 16.12 0.60 -13.83
CA MET A 175 16.00 1.02 -12.43
C MET A 175 16.19 2.52 -12.26
N ILE A 176 17.06 3.15 -13.08
CA ILE A 176 17.26 4.60 -13.10
C ILE A 176 15.96 5.32 -13.49
N THR A 177 15.23 4.79 -14.48
CA THR A 177 13.97 5.38 -14.93
C THR A 177 12.91 5.32 -13.83
N ILE A 178 12.76 4.17 -13.16
CA ILE A 178 11.81 4.00 -12.04
C ILE A 178 12.19 4.93 -10.87
N ALA A 179 13.47 4.98 -10.49
CA ALA A 179 13.94 5.88 -9.43
C ALA A 179 13.68 7.36 -9.75
N LYS A 180 13.89 7.78 -11.01
CA LYS A 180 13.55 9.15 -11.45
C LYS A 180 12.07 9.45 -11.36
N ARG A 181 11.19 8.51 -11.81
CA ARG A 181 9.74 8.67 -11.72
C ARG A 181 9.29 8.74 -10.27
N MET A 182 9.85 7.90 -9.39
CA MET A 182 9.55 7.92 -7.96
C MET A 182 9.98 9.24 -7.30
N ASN A 183 11.19 9.74 -7.60
CA ASN A 183 11.61 11.06 -7.12
C ASN A 183 10.68 12.17 -7.61
N LYS A 184 10.25 12.11 -8.88
CA LYS A 184 9.27 13.06 -9.42
C LYS A 184 7.93 12.96 -8.68
N PHE A 185 7.47 11.75 -8.38
CA PHE A 185 6.25 11.51 -7.62
C PHE A 185 6.32 12.09 -6.21
N ILE A 186 7.40 11.80 -5.47
CA ILE A 186 7.61 12.35 -4.11
C ILE A 186 7.58 13.88 -4.17
N LYS A 187 8.34 14.48 -5.11
CA LYS A 187 8.41 15.92 -5.25
C LYS A 187 7.06 16.54 -5.64
N MET A 188 6.27 15.86 -6.44
CA MET A 188 4.93 16.34 -6.84
C MET A 188 3.99 16.47 -5.63
N ILE A 189 4.07 15.54 -4.66
CA ILE A 189 3.26 15.63 -3.42
C ILE A 189 3.88 16.66 -2.45
N GLU A 190 5.21 16.74 -2.37
CA GLU A 190 5.92 17.72 -1.54
C GLU A 190 5.59 19.16 -1.95
N ASP A 191 5.57 19.43 -3.26
CA ASP A 191 5.31 20.78 -3.81
C ASP A 191 3.80 21.13 -3.85
N ASP A 192 2.91 20.16 -3.61
CA ASP A 192 1.47 20.38 -3.68
C ASP A 192 0.93 21.00 -2.38
N PRO A 193 0.42 22.26 -2.42
CA PRO A 193 -0.03 22.98 -1.22
C PRO A 193 -1.21 22.33 -0.50
N ASP A 194 -1.94 21.43 -1.19
CA ASP A 194 -3.09 20.73 -0.62
C ASP A 194 -2.68 19.57 0.28
N PHE A 195 -1.39 19.21 0.31
CA PHE A 195 -0.91 18.08 1.09
C PHE A 195 0.06 18.46 2.19
N VAL A 196 0.05 17.65 3.25
CA VAL A 196 1.13 17.55 4.24
C VAL A 196 1.64 16.12 4.19
N MET A 197 2.94 15.93 3.95
CA MET A 197 3.51 14.60 3.77
C MET A 197 4.74 14.35 4.64
N THR A 198 5.03 13.09 4.85
CA THR A 198 6.30 12.59 5.44
C THR A 198 6.76 11.31 4.76
N LEU A 199 8.05 11.04 4.85
CA LEU A 199 8.65 9.77 4.44
C LEU A 199 9.12 9.01 5.68
N LEU A 200 8.73 7.75 5.79
CA LEU A 200 9.13 6.87 6.87
C LEU A 200 10.10 5.80 6.33
N PRO A 201 11.24 5.56 6.99
CA PRO A 201 12.21 4.53 6.58
C PRO A 201 11.78 3.13 7.08
N ILE A 202 10.53 2.75 6.79
CA ILE A 202 9.94 1.44 7.12
C ILE A 202 10.03 0.58 5.87
N SER A 203 10.56 -0.65 5.97
CA SER A 203 10.74 -1.55 4.82
C SER A 203 11.51 -0.86 3.69
N ASP A 204 10.93 -0.75 2.50
CA ASP A 204 11.49 -0.05 1.34
C ASP A 204 11.00 1.42 1.23
N GLY A 205 10.61 2.00 2.37
CA GLY A 205 10.14 3.36 2.52
C GLY A 205 8.65 3.54 2.26
N VAL A 206 7.99 4.21 3.20
CA VAL A 206 6.55 4.52 3.13
C VAL A 206 6.36 6.03 3.08
N LEU A 207 5.65 6.53 2.06
CA LEU A 207 5.15 7.90 2.04
C LEU A 207 3.77 7.92 2.70
N ILE A 208 3.57 8.88 3.59
CA ILE A 208 2.26 9.19 4.18
C ILE A 208 1.97 10.65 3.88
N ALA A 209 0.80 10.92 3.31
CA ALA A 209 0.33 12.28 3.06
C ALA A 209 -1.14 12.43 3.47
N VAL A 210 -1.50 13.65 3.90
CA VAL A 210 -2.89 14.00 4.21
C VAL A 210 -3.29 15.18 3.34
N ARG A 211 -4.41 15.05 2.62
CA ARG A 211 -5.06 16.16 1.91
C ARG A 211 -5.71 17.09 2.94
N LYS A 212 -5.41 18.40 2.87
CA LYS A 212 -5.97 19.44 3.76
C LYS A 212 -7.45 19.71 3.52
#